data_8d5aa99571adcf15f0573a532af549a5
#
_entry.id   8d5aa99571adcf15f0573a532af549a5
#
_cell.length_a   1.000
_cell.length_b   1.000
_cell.length_c   1.000
_cell.angle_alpha   90.00
_cell.angle_beta   90.00
_cell.angle_gamma   90.00
#
_symmetry.space_group_name_H-M   'P 1'
#
loop_
_entity.id
_entity.type
_entity.pdbx_description
1 polymer ?
#
loop_
_entity_poly.entity_id
_entity_poly.type
_entity_poly.pdbx_seq_one_letter_code
_entity_poly.pdbx_strand_id
1 'polypeptide(L)'
;MRFIEAACVAGSNAFAATAGFGGKDMQRKVIISCAVTGSADTPGRNPAVPVTPEQIANSALDAAKAGAAIVHIHVRDPQTTKPSMDIAHYREVVERIRASGSDVLINLTTGPGARFTHDESDPSKPGPSSVLKSPEQRVRHVVELKPDICSLDMGSLNMGDRVFVNTPSHLQRMAEAIKEAGVMPELEVFETGHLLLAKNFIDKGYVKPPGMFQICLGISWGQPATPEAMAYMRNLLPPEAPWFAFGISLHQFPMVAQTVLLGGHPRVGLEDNIYLEKGKLAPSNAALVEKAAKIIEILGDVVATPREARQILGLAATNA
;
A
#
# COMPACT_ATOMS: atom_id res chain seq x y z
N MET A 1 -39.39 -33.63 26.61
CA MET A 1 -38.24 -34.11 25.84
C MET A 1 -38.57 -33.86 24.36
N ARG A 2 -38.14 -32.76 23.77
CA ARG A 2 -38.25 -32.48 22.33
C ARG A 2 -36.83 -32.40 21.82
N PHE A 3 -36.48 -33.27 20.88
CA PHE A 3 -35.24 -33.29 20.14
C PHE A 3 -35.19 -32.10 19.20
N ILE A 4 -34.11 -31.29 19.28
CA ILE A 4 -33.80 -30.25 18.30
C ILE A 4 -32.89 -30.93 17.28
N GLU A 5 -33.42 -31.07 16.06
CA GLU A 5 -32.61 -31.46 14.89
C GLU A 5 -31.72 -30.29 14.48
N ALA A 6 -30.40 -30.52 14.57
CA ALA A 6 -29.40 -29.59 14.01
C ALA A 6 -29.27 -29.85 12.51
N ALA A 7 -29.77 -28.92 11.71
CA ALA A 7 -29.57 -28.94 10.27
C ALA A 7 -28.09 -28.61 9.96
N CYS A 8 -27.37 -29.62 9.50
CA CYS A 8 -26.00 -29.50 8.99
C CYS A 8 -26.08 -28.85 7.60
N VAL A 9 -25.83 -27.54 7.51
CA VAL A 9 -25.70 -26.88 6.21
C VAL A 9 -24.28 -27.16 5.70
N ALA A 10 -24.17 -28.16 4.83
CA ALA A 10 -22.96 -28.42 4.05
C ALA A 10 -22.83 -27.31 2.98
N GLY A 11 -22.04 -26.29 3.29
CA GLY A 11 -21.61 -25.29 2.31
C GLY A 11 -20.55 -25.89 1.41
N SER A 12 -20.96 -26.44 0.28
CA SER A 12 -20.05 -26.82 -0.81
C SER A 12 -19.56 -25.54 -1.49
N ASN A 13 -18.37 -25.07 -1.11
CA ASN A 13 -17.62 -24.11 -1.92
C ASN A 13 -17.12 -24.85 -3.15
N ALA A 14 -17.95 -24.86 -4.19
CA ALA A 14 -17.52 -25.28 -5.51
C ALA A 14 -16.46 -24.28 -6.03
N PHE A 15 -15.25 -24.75 -6.18
CA PHE A 15 -14.24 -24.16 -7.03
C PHE A 15 -14.81 -24.15 -8.46
N ALA A 16 -15.46 -23.07 -8.83
CA ALA A 16 -15.83 -22.84 -10.23
C ALA A 16 -14.59 -22.32 -10.97
N ALA A 17 -13.64 -23.25 -11.22
CA ALA A 17 -12.69 -23.08 -12.28
C ALA A 17 -13.44 -23.32 -13.60
N THR A 18 -14.13 -22.30 -14.11
CA THR A 18 -14.58 -22.32 -15.50
C THR A 18 -13.37 -22.11 -16.41
N ALA A 19 -12.64 -23.20 -16.67
CA ALA A 19 -11.77 -23.28 -17.84
C ALA A 19 -12.67 -23.33 -19.08
N GLY A 20 -13.15 -22.18 -19.53
CA GLY A 20 -13.74 -22.00 -20.84
C GLY A 20 -12.63 -21.97 -21.88
N PHE A 21 -12.26 -23.11 -22.46
CA PHE A 21 -11.48 -23.15 -23.69
C PHE A 21 -12.39 -22.66 -24.83
N GLY A 22 -12.23 -21.39 -25.24
CA GLY A 22 -12.96 -20.88 -26.41
C GLY A 22 -13.39 -19.41 -26.33
N GLY A 23 -12.46 -18.50 -26.09
CA GLY A 23 -12.58 -17.06 -26.32
C GLY A 23 -11.18 -16.51 -26.42
N LYS A 24 -10.93 -15.44 -27.21
CA LYS A 24 -9.65 -14.72 -27.16
C LYS A 24 -9.40 -14.38 -25.69
N ASP A 25 -8.50 -15.12 -25.00
CA ASP A 25 -8.10 -14.83 -23.64
C ASP A 25 -7.49 -13.43 -23.63
N MET A 26 -8.30 -12.44 -23.19
CA MET A 26 -7.76 -11.12 -22.90
C MET A 26 -6.85 -11.29 -21.68
N GLN A 27 -5.55 -11.13 -21.89
CA GLN A 27 -4.56 -11.17 -20.83
C GLN A 27 -4.98 -10.22 -19.70
N ARG A 28 -4.91 -10.69 -18.44
CA ARG A 28 -5.29 -9.89 -17.29
C ARG A 28 -4.37 -8.68 -17.14
N LYS A 29 -4.93 -7.52 -16.87
CA LYS A 29 -4.19 -6.29 -16.59
C LYS A 29 -3.79 -6.26 -15.12
N VAL A 30 -2.49 -6.18 -14.86
CA VAL A 30 -1.90 -6.16 -13.52
C VAL A 30 -1.30 -4.79 -13.23
N ILE A 31 -1.80 -4.13 -12.19
CA ILE A 31 -1.30 -2.82 -11.74
C ILE A 31 0.00 -3.04 -10.96
N ILE A 32 1.03 -2.25 -11.24
CA ILE A 32 2.21 -2.15 -10.39
C ILE A 32 2.11 -0.85 -9.58
N SER A 33 2.18 -0.96 -8.24
CA SER A 33 2.38 0.16 -7.34
C SER A 33 3.86 0.25 -6.97
N CYS A 34 4.43 1.46 -6.99
CA CYS A 34 5.82 1.70 -6.61
C CYS A 34 5.92 2.58 -5.37
N ALA A 35 6.42 2.04 -4.26
CA ALA A 35 6.69 2.75 -3.01
C ALA A 35 8.11 3.34 -3.02
N VAL A 36 8.19 4.67 -3.21
CA VAL A 36 9.40 5.33 -3.72
C VAL A 36 10.51 5.49 -2.68
N THR A 37 10.18 5.85 -1.42
CA THR A 37 11.21 6.22 -0.42
C THR A 37 10.95 5.75 1.01
N GLY A 38 9.69 5.72 1.49
CA GLY A 38 9.30 5.27 2.83
C GLY A 38 9.84 6.09 4.01
N SER A 39 9.61 5.53 5.21
CA SER A 39 10.01 6.16 6.48
C SER A 39 11.19 5.47 7.19
N ALA A 40 11.69 4.35 6.66
CA ALA A 40 12.83 3.64 7.27
C ALA A 40 14.15 4.38 7.03
N ASP A 41 15.18 4.06 7.81
CA ASP A 41 16.55 4.63 7.65
C ASP A 41 17.31 3.89 6.52
N THR A 42 16.75 3.98 5.32
CA THR A 42 17.26 3.32 4.11
C THR A 42 18.20 4.18 3.26
N PRO A 43 18.15 5.54 3.26
CA PRO A 43 19.08 6.36 2.48
C PRO A 43 20.55 6.15 2.82
N GLY A 44 20.86 5.88 4.09
CA GLY A 44 22.22 5.55 4.54
C GLY A 44 22.70 4.15 4.10
N ARG A 45 21.79 3.28 3.63
CA ARG A 45 22.08 1.90 3.22
C ARG A 45 22.10 1.72 1.71
N ASN A 46 21.34 2.53 0.98
CA ASN A 46 21.33 2.56 -0.47
C ASN A 46 21.15 4.01 -0.95
N PRO A 47 22.17 4.61 -1.61
CA PRO A 47 22.12 5.99 -2.08
C PRO A 47 21.10 6.24 -3.19
N ALA A 48 20.51 5.20 -3.78
CA ALA A 48 19.43 5.32 -4.76
C ALA A 48 18.08 5.65 -4.11
N VAL A 49 17.94 5.57 -2.78
CA VAL A 49 16.72 5.99 -2.08
C VAL A 49 16.59 7.51 -2.14
N PRO A 50 15.56 8.05 -2.80
CA PRO A 50 15.43 9.50 -2.98
C PRO A 50 15.05 10.19 -1.67
N VAL A 51 15.60 11.40 -1.46
CA VAL A 51 15.44 12.18 -0.23
C VAL A 51 14.78 13.53 -0.48
N THR A 52 15.27 14.32 -1.45
CA THR A 52 14.70 15.63 -1.73
C THR A 52 13.36 15.52 -2.50
N PRO A 53 12.45 16.49 -2.41
CA PRO A 53 11.23 16.50 -3.18
C PRO A 53 11.47 16.31 -4.70
N GLU A 54 12.52 16.92 -5.23
CA GLU A 54 12.90 16.75 -6.63
C GLU A 54 13.34 15.31 -6.93
N GLN A 55 14.20 14.71 -6.09
CA GLN A 55 14.63 13.32 -6.26
C GLN A 55 13.43 12.36 -6.17
N ILE A 56 12.51 12.59 -5.22
CA ILE A 56 11.32 11.76 -5.02
C ILE A 56 10.42 11.85 -6.26
N ALA A 57 10.15 13.05 -6.76
CA ALA A 57 9.33 13.25 -7.96
C ALA A 57 9.96 12.61 -9.20
N ASN A 58 11.26 12.82 -9.42
CA ASN A 58 11.99 12.21 -10.56
C ASN A 58 11.98 10.68 -10.46
N SER A 59 12.23 10.12 -9.29
CA SER A 59 12.19 8.67 -9.07
C SER A 59 10.80 8.09 -9.28
N ALA A 60 9.74 8.80 -8.90
CA ALA A 60 8.36 8.42 -9.16
C ALA A 60 8.04 8.41 -10.67
N LEU A 61 8.49 9.44 -11.40
CA LEU A 61 8.32 9.54 -12.86
C LEU A 61 9.11 8.46 -13.61
N ASP A 62 10.30 8.13 -13.16
CA ASP A 62 11.10 7.05 -13.77
C ASP A 62 10.48 5.68 -13.49
N ALA A 63 9.92 5.47 -12.29
CA ALA A 63 9.14 4.27 -11.98
C ALA A 63 7.88 4.17 -12.87
N ALA A 64 7.19 5.29 -13.12
CA ALA A 64 6.04 5.31 -14.03
C ALA A 64 6.43 4.95 -15.47
N LYS A 65 7.54 5.48 -16.01
CA LYS A 65 8.07 5.09 -17.33
C LYS A 65 8.44 3.61 -17.41
N ALA A 66 8.88 3.02 -16.28
CA ALA A 66 9.20 1.61 -16.18
C ALA A 66 7.97 0.69 -16.05
N GLY A 67 6.76 1.25 -15.92
CA GLY A 67 5.49 0.50 -15.88
C GLY A 67 4.71 0.60 -14.56
N ALA A 68 5.13 1.41 -13.59
CA ALA A 68 4.29 1.65 -12.40
C ALA A 68 3.08 2.53 -12.77
N ALA A 69 1.88 2.06 -12.45
CA ALA A 69 0.66 2.85 -12.63
C ALA A 69 0.32 3.68 -11.41
N ILE A 70 0.85 3.32 -10.24
CA ILE A 70 0.67 4.04 -8.96
C ILE A 70 2.05 4.30 -8.36
N VAL A 71 2.26 5.49 -7.80
CA VAL A 71 3.45 5.84 -7.01
C VAL A 71 3.05 6.21 -5.59
N HIS A 72 3.51 5.43 -4.62
CA HIS A 72 3.29 5.67 -3.20
C HIS A 72 4.40 6.55 -2.64
N ILE A 73 4.02 7.67 -2.04
CA ILE A 73 4.91 8.77 -1.70
C ILE A 73 4.92 9.03 -0.19
N HIS A 74 6.10 8.89 0.40
CA HIS A 74 6.52 9.57 1.60
C HIS A 74 7.37 10.80 1.22
N VAL A 75 7.58 11.71 2.16
CA VAL A 75 8.57 12.79 2.00
C VAL A 75 9.58 12.77 3.14
N ARG A 76 10.75 13.32 2.87
CA ARG A 76 11.85 13.40 3.81
C ARG A 76 12.30 14.84 3.95
N ASP A 77 12.90 15.17 5.08
CA ASP A 77 13.60 16.41 5.26
C ASP A 77 14.93 16.36 4.48
N PRO A 78 15.16 17.27 3.53
CA PRO A 78 16.34 17.23 2.66
C PRO A 78 17.68 17.39 3.40
N GLN A 79 17.68 18.02 4.59
CA GLN A 79 18.90 18.28 5.36
C GLN A 79 19.25 17.10 6.27
N THR A 80 18.25 16.51 6.90
CA THR A 80 18.44 15.42 7.88
C THR A 80 18.20 14.03 7.31
N THR A 81 17.66 13.90 6.11
CA THR A 81 17.24 12.67 5.43
C THR A 81 16.10 11.91 6.15
N LYS A 82 15.66 12.40 7.30
CA LYS A 82 14.61 11.77 8.11
C LYS A 82 13.23 11.94 7.51
N PRO A 83 12.27 11.04 7.81
CA PRO A 83 10.88 11.20 7.40
C PRO A 83 10.32 12.54 7.86
N SER A 84 9.54 13.19 6.99
CA SER A 84 8.92 14.48 7.25
C SER A 84 7.41 14.40 7.13
N MET A 85 6.72 15.33 7.80
CA MET A 85 5.28 15.59 7.63
C MET A 85 5.06 17.01 7.08
N ASP A 86 6.10 17.70 6.65
CA ASP A 86 5.98 19.04 6.10
C ASP A 86 5.19 19.00 4.78
N ILE A 87 4.08 19.70 4.77
CA ILE A 87 3.20 19.78 3.61
C ILE A 87 3.87 20.46 2.40
N ALA A 88 4.84 21.34 2.63
CA ALA A 88 5.58 21.98 1.54
C ALA A 88 6.35 20.93 0.71
N HIS A 89 6.95 19.94 1.36
CA HIS A 89 7.63 18.84 0.67
C HIS A 89 6.66 17.97 -0.13
N TYR A 90 5.48 17.62 0.44
CA TYR A 90 4.44 16.89 -0.29
C TYR A 90 3.93 17.69 -1.49
N ARG A 91 3.67 18.98 -1.29
CA ARG A 91 3.19 19.88 -2.35
C ARG A 91 4.19 19.93 -3.50
N GLU A 92 5.46 20.14 -3.23
CA GLU A 92 6.50 20.21 -4.26
C GLU A 92 6.58 18.90 -5.06
N VAL A 93 6.53 17.73 -4.40
CA VAL A 93 6.53 16.43 -5.09
C VAL A 93 5.31 16.29 -5.99
N VAL A 94 4.11 16.58 -5.47
CA VAL A 94 2.85 16.45 -6.22
C VAL A 94 2.83 17.41 -7.42
N GLU A 95 3.24 18.67 -7.23
CA GLU A 95 3.28 19.68 -8.29
C GLU A 95 4.27 19.29 -9.40
N ARG A 96 5.47 18.78 -9.04
CA ARG A 96 6.46 18.30 -10.03
C ARG A 96 5.92 17.13 -10.84
N ILE A 97 5.27 16.16 -10.20
CA ILE A 97 4.68 15.01 -10.91
C ILE A 97 3.55 15.49 -11.84
N ARG A 98 2.64 16.33 -11.37
CA ARG A 98 1.54 16.84 -12.19
C ARG A 98 2.02 17.70 -13.34
N ALA A 99 3.01 18.57 -13.13
CA ALA A 99 3.60 19.43 -14.15
C ALA A 99 4.35 18.66 -15.26
N SER A 100 4.74 17.41 -15.02
CA SER A 100 5.41 16.56 -16.03
C SER A 100 4.48 16.07 -17.13
N GLY A 101 3.16 16.19 -16.96
CA GLY A 101 2.16 15.61 -17.87
C GLY A 101 2.00 14.08 -17.73
N SER A 102 2.63 13.45 -16.74
CA SER A 102 2.41 12.03 -16.46
C SER A 102 1.01 11.78 -15.88
N ASP A 103 0.35 10.72 -16.33
CA ASP A 103 -0.96 10.26 -15.85
C ASP A 103 -0.89 9.26 -14.69
N VAL A 104 0.33 9.04 -14.14
CA VAL A 104 0.55 8.14 -12.99
C VAL A 104 -0.32 8.55 -11.80
N LEU A 105 -0.92 7.57 -11.12
CA LEU A 105 -1.73 7.80 -9.93
C LEU A 105 -0.83 8.11 -8.74
N ILE A 106 -1.14 9.20 -8.04
CA ILE A 106 -0.41 9.62 -6.86
C ILE A 106 -1.11 9.05 -5.62
N ASN A 107 -0.36 8.28 -4.81
CA ASN A 107 -0.78 7.74 -3.53
C ASN A 107 0.07 8.38 -2.42
N LEU A 108 -0.52 9.20 -1.55
CA LEU A 108 0.19 9.83 -0.44
C LEU A 108 -0.02 9.05 0.85
N THR A 109 1.07 8.81 1.59
CA THR A 109 1.01 8.13 2.88
C THR A 109 0.28 8.95 3.95
N THR A 110 -0.45 8.30 4.87
CA THR A 110 -0.93 8.89 6.13
C THR A 110 -0.27 8.25 7.36
N GLY A 111 0.73 7.40 7.17
CA GLY A 111 1.44 6.69 8.24
C GLY A 111 2.22 7.57 9.22
N PRO A 112 2.95 8.62 8.79
CA PRO A 112 3.70 9.48 9.70
C PRO A 112 2.81 10.09 10.79
N GLY A 113 3.36 10.19 12.02
CA GLY A 113 2.60 10.69 13.18
C GLY A 113 1.88 9.62 14.01
N ALA A 114 2.21 8.34 13.81
CA ALA A 114 1.63 7.22 14.58
C ALA A 114 2.66 6.44 15.42
N ARG A 115 3.91 6.87 15.46
CA ARG A 115 4.98 6.14 16.16
C ARG A 115 4.99 6.46 17.65
N PHE A 116 4.95 5.40 18.47
CA PHE A 116 5.08 5.48 19.92
C PHE A 116 6.21 4.57 20.42
N THR A 117 6.98 5.06 21.38
CA THR A 117 7.88 4.29 22.22
C THR A 117 7.62 4.70 23.67
N HIS A 118 7.81 3.80 24.62
CA HIS A 118 7.71 4.16 26.03
C HIS A 118 8.90 5.02 26.48
N ASP A 119 8.70 5.89 27.47
CA ASP A 119 9.78 6.47 28.25
C ASP A 119 10.33 5.41 29.21
N GLU A 120 11.64 5.27 29.30
CA GLU A 120 12.25 4.22 30.14
C GLU A 120 12.06 4.47 31.65
N SER A 121 11.92 5.74 32.04
CA SER A 121 11.75 6.14 33.45
C SER A 121 10.28 6.15 33.90
N ASP A 122 9.37 6.39 32.96
CA ASP A 122 7.91 6.40 33.20
C ASP A 122 7.18 5.82 31.97
N PRO A 123 6.92 4.50 31.94
CA PRO A 123 6.27 3.84 30.82
C PRO A 123 4.86 4.38 30.46
N SER A 124 4.25 5.18 31.33
CA SER A 124 2.98 5.87 31.01
C SER A 124 3.13 7.05 30.06
N LYS A 125 4.36 7.49 29.83
CA LYS A 125 4.69 8.64 28.95
C LYS A 125 5.30 8.20 27.62
N PRO A 126 5.16 9.04 26.58
CA PRO A 126 5.85 8.80 25.33
C PRO A 126 7.35 9.08 25.50
N GLY A 127 8.17 8.12 25.06
CA GLY A 127 9.62 8.28 24.99
C GLY A 127 10.05 9.27 23.90
N PRO A 128 11.35 9.67 23.89
CA PRO A 128 11.86 10.77 23.05
C PRO A 128 11.79 10.50 21.55
N SER A 129 11.67 9.24 21.13
CA SER A 129 11.50 8.87 19.71
C SER A 129 10.05 8.78 19.25
N SER A 130 9.09 9.06 20.13
CA SER A 130 7.67 9.07 19.80
C SER A 130 7.32 10.26 18.90
N VAL A 131 6.49 9.99 17.88
CA VAL A 131 5.92 11.02 17.00
C VAL A 131 4.43 10.72 16.85
N LEU A 132 3.63 11.30 17.77
CA LEU A 132 2.17 11.17 17.75
C LEU A 132 1.54 12.49 17.31
N LYS A 133 0.63 12.39 16.34
CA LYS A 133 -0.12 13.52 15.78
C LYS A 133 -1.62 13.22 15.81
N SER A 134 -2.44 14.28 15.79
CA SER A 134 -3.89 14.11 15.67
C SER A 134 -4.27 13.55 14.29
N PRO A 135 -5.45 12.90 14.16
CA PRO A 135 -5.97 12.44 12.86
C PRO A 135 -5.93 13.53 11.79
N GLU A 136 -6.35 14.75 12.11
CA GLU A 136 -6.40 15.89 11.19
C GLU A 136 -5.01 16.31 10.71
N GLN A 137 -4.03 16.30 11.60
CA GLN A 137 -2.64 16.60 11.25
C GLN A 137 -2.07 15.54 10.29
N ARG A 138 -2.45 14.27 10.48
CA ARG A 138 -1.97 13.15 9.67
C ARG A 138 -2.55 13.12 8.26
N VAL A 139 -3.78 13.61 8.07
CA VAL A 139 -4.43 13.65 6.74
C VAL A 139 -4.39 15.03 6.08
N ARG A 140 -3.82 16.04 6.74
CA ARG A 140 -3.85 17.43 6.26
C ARG A 140 -3.38 17.57 4.81
N HIS A 141 -2.25 16.98 4.46
CA HIS A 141 -1.68 17.02 3.11
C HIS A 141 -2.56 16.30 2.08
N VAL A 142 -3.27 15.25 2.48
CA VAL A 142 -4.25 14.55 1.62
C VAL A 142 -5.44 15.46 1.33
N VAL A 143 -6.00 16.10 2.36
CA VAL A 143 -7.14 17.01 2.22
C VAL A 143 -6.80 18.24 1.37
N GLU A 144 -5.59 18.81 1.54
CA GLU A 144 -5.16 20.00 0.80
C GLU A 144 -4.74 19.67 -0.65
N LEU A 145 -4.01 18.58 -0.88
CA LEU A 145 -3.41 18.27 -2.18
C LEU A 145 -4.28 17.36 -3.06
N LYS A 146 -5.26 16.69 -2.46
CA LYS A 146 -6.21 15.80 -3.15
C LYS A 146 -5.53 14.86 -4.15
N PRO A 147 -4.68 13.93 -3.69
CA PRO A 147 -4.11 12.89 -4.54
C PRO A 147 -5.23 11.95 -5.04
N ASP A 148 -4.90 11.03 -5.93
CA ASP A 148 -5.84 10.01 -6.39
C ASP A 148 -6.16 9.00 -5.27
N ILE A 149 -5.12 8.63 -4.51
CA ILE A 149 -5.12 7.60 -3.48
C ILE A 149 -4.37 8.14 -2.26
N CYS A 150 -4.71 7.67 -1.07
CA CYS A 150 -3.84 7.80 0.10
C CYS A 150 -3.84 6.49 0.89
N SER A 151 -2.70 6.10 1.50
CA SER A 151 -2.69 4.92 2.36
C SER A 151 -3.37 5.22 3.71
N LEU A 152 -4.02 4.20 4.28
CA LEU A 152 -4.63 4.22 5.60
C LEU A 152 -4.34 2.88 6.29
N ASP A 153 -3.38 2.89 7.21
CA ASP A 153 -2.98 1.69 7.95
C ASP A 153 -4.07 1.29 8.94
N MET A 154 -4.70 0.13 8.73
CA MET A 154 -5.91 -0.30 9.43
C MET A 154 -5.62 -0.98 10.77
N GLY A 155 -5.08 -0.24 11.73
CA GLY A 155 -4.90 -0.70 13.10
C GLY A 155 -3.51 -0.46 13.67
N SER A 156 -3.37 -0.73 14.96
CA SER A 156 -2.10 -0.61 15.69
C SER A 156 -1.33 -1.92 15.60
N LEU A 157 0.00 -1.82 15.48
CA LEU A 157 0.88 -3.00 15.47
C LEU A 157 2.24 -2.65 16.06
N ASN A 158 2.98 -3.69 16.46
CA ASN A 158 4.39 -3.55 16.77
C ASN A 158 5.22 -3.49 15.47
N MET A 159 6.14 -2.54 15.37
CA MET A 159 7.14 -2.46 14.31
C MET A 159 8.55 -2.47 14.94
N GLY A 160 9.13 -3.66 15.15
CA GLY A 160 10.32 -3.83 15.98
C GLY A 160 10.02 -3.45 17.43
N ASP A 161 10.81 -2.56 18.01
CA ASP A 161 10.68 -2.12 19.41
C ASP A 161 9.79 -0.88 19.60
N ARG A 162 8.95 -0.56 18.63
CA ARG A 162 8.03 0.57 18.68
C ARG A 162 6.62 0.17 18.28
N VAL A 163 5.67 0.91 18.78
CA VAL A 163 4.25 0.73 18.42
C VAL A 163 3.89 1.75 17.35
N PHE A 164 3.23 1.26 16.30
CA PHE A 164 2.50 2.09 15.36
C PHE A 164 1.05 2.18 15.85
N VAL A 165 0.59 3.37 16.21
CA VAL A 165 -0.69 3.56 16.92
C VAL A 165 -1.77 4.06 15.98
N ASN A 166 -2.77 3.22 15.74
CA ASN A 166 -3.97 3.56 14.98
C ASN A 166 -5.21 2.98 15.67
N THR A 167 -5.81 3.76 16.59
CA THR A 167 -7.06 3.35 17.22
C THR A 167 -8.24 3.49 16.27
N PRO A 168 -9.30 2.67 16.40
CA PRO A 168 -10.48 2.77 15.54
C PRO A 168 -11.10 4.18 15.49
N SER A 169 -11.12 4.91 16.60
CA SER A 169 -11.65 6.28 16.65
C SER A 169 -10.80 7.29 15.86
N HIS A 170 -9.47 7.15 15.89
CA HIS A 170 -8.57 7.98 15.09
C HIS A 170 -8.72 7.66 13.59
N LEU A 171 -8.76 6.38 13.25
CA LEU A 171 -8.96 5.93 11.88
C LEU A 171 -10.30 6.38 11.30
N GLN A 172 -11.38 6.37 12.11
CA GLN A 172 -12.68 6.87 11.67
C GLN A 172 -12.60 8.34 11.24
N ARG A 173 -12.01 9.21 12.06
CA ARG A 173 -11.85 10.64 11.75
C ARG A 173 -10.98 10.85 10.50
N MET A 174 -9.91 10.06 10.34
CA MET A 174 -9.08 10.10 9.13
C MET A 174 -9.87 9.66 7.90
N ALA A 175 -10.60 8.54 7.97
CA ALA A 175 -11.40 8.02 6.87
C ALA A 175 -12.51 8.99 6.44
N GLU A 176 -13.19 9.63 7.40
CA GLU A 176 -14.20 10.66 7.13
C GLU A 176 -13.60 11.85 6.38
N ALA A 177 -12.47 12.38 6.84
CA ALA A 177 -11.77 13.50 6.18
C ALA A 177 -11.27 13.13 4.76
N ILE A 178 -10.74 11.91 4.57
CA ILE A 178 -10.31 11.38 3.28
C ILE A 178 -11.51 11.27 2.32
N LYS A 179 -12.62 10.73 2.81
CA LYS A 179 -13.88 10.60 2.05
C LYS A 179 -14.43 11.97 1.62
N GLU A 180 -14.45 12.95 2.52
CA GLU A 180 -14.89 14.33 2.23
C GLU A 180 -13.97 15.01 1.20
N ALA A 181 -12.68 14.72 1.23
CA ALA A 181 -11.72 15.21 0.25
C ALA A 181 -11.89 14.56 -1.15
N GLY A 182 -12.69 13.49 -1.27
CA GLY A 182 -12.90 12.74 -2.50
C GLY A 182 -11.70 11.86 -2.90
N VAL A 183 -10.83 11.50 -1.96
CA VAL A 183 -9.64 10.67 -2.17
C VAL A 183 -9.97 9.20 -1.87
N MET A 184 -9.39 8.27 -2.63
CA MET A 184 -9.55 6.84 -2.39
C MET A 184 -8.58 6.37 -1.30
N PRO A 185 -9.06 5.77 -0.19
CA PRO A 185 -8.17 5.17 0.79
C PRO A 185 -7.69 3.79 0.31
N GLU A 186 -6.38 3.56 0.33
CA GLU A 186 -5.72 2.26 0.26
C GLU A 186 -5.64 1.70 1.69
N LEU A 187 -6.38 0.63 1.97
CA LEU A 187 -6.48 0.05 3.31
C LEU A 187 -5.30 -0.91 3.52
N GLU A 188 -4.25 -0.44 4.20
CA GLU A 188 -3.08 -1.26 4.52
C GLU A 188 -3.37 -2.18 5.71
N VAL A 189 -3.24 -3.49 5.48
CA VAL A 189 -3.53 -4.54 6.48
C VAL A 189 -2.29 -5.41 6.71
N PHE A 190 -1.83 -5.43 7.94
CA PHE A 190 -0.60 -6.12 8.37
C PHE A 190 -0.88 -7.45 9.06
N GLU A 191 -2.12 -7.65 9.46
CA GLU A 191 -2.62 -8.86 10.12
C GLU A 191 -4.15 -8.98 9.97
N THR A 192 -4.68 -10.13 10.38
CA THR A 192 -6.11 -10.45 10.23
C THR A 192 -7.03 -9.46 10.94
N GLY A 193 -6.66 -9.00 12.14
CA GLY A 193 -7.45 -8.02 12.91
C GLY A 193 -7.64 -6.70 12.17
N HIS A 194 -6.61 -6.24 11.46
CA HIS A 194 -6.69 -5.03 10.62
C HIS A 194 -7.67 -5.20 9.46
N LEU A 195 -7.69 -6.38 8.85
CA LEU A 195 -8.62 -6.69 7.76
C LEU A 195 -10.08 -6.70 8.26
N LEU A 196 -10.34 -7.27 9.43
CA LEU A 196 -11.67 -7.26 10.03
C LEU A 196 -12.12 -5.82 10.36
N LEU A 197 -11.20 -4.98 10.86
CA LEU A 197 -11.48 -3.57 11.11
C LEU A 197 -11.78 -2.82 9.81
N ALA A 198 -11.01 -3.05 8.75
CA ALA A 198 -11.24 -2.46 7.43
C ALA A 198 -12.63 -2.83 6.87
N LYS A 199 -13.04 -4.09 6.98
CA LYS A 199 -14.39 -4.52 6.60
C LYS A 199 -15.48 -3.82 7.42
N ASN A 200 -15.29 -3.71 8.73
CA ASN A 200 -16.22 -2.96 9.59
C ASN A 200 -16.35 -1.49 9.18
N PHE A 201 -15.26 -0.87 8.70
CA PHE A 201 -15.27 0.51 8.20
C PHE A 201 -16.06 0.65 6.89
N ILE A 202 -15.98 -0.35 6.02
CA ILE A 202 -16.81 -0.42 4.80
C ILE A 202 -18.28 -0.59 5.17
N ASP A 203 -18.60 -1.53 6.06
CA ASP A 203 -19.97 -1.81 6.51
C ASP A 203 -20.63 -0.59 7.18
N LYS A 204 -19.86 0.21 7.91
CA LYS A 204 -20.30 1.47 8.53
C LYS A 204 -20.33 2.67 7.58
N GLY A 205 -19.89 2.50 6.33
CA GLY A 205 -19.88 3.55 5.32
C GLY A 205 -18.79 4.62 5.51
N TYR A 206 -17.78 4.38 6.36
CA TYR A 206 -16.59 5.26 6.48
C TYR A 206 -15.71 5.14 5.24
N VAL A 207 -15.66 3.97 4.63
CA VAL A 207 -14.96 3.68 3.38
C VAL A 207 -15.98 3.21 2.34
N LYS A 208 -15.84 3.69 1.10
CA LYS A 208 -16.71 3.29 -0.02
C LYS A 208 -16.47 1.83 -0.38
N PRO A 209 -17.54 1.00 -0.51
CA PRO A 209 -17.39 -0.38 -0.98
C PRO A 209 -16.86 -0.43 -2.43
N PRO A 210 -16.13 -1.51 -2.79
CA PRO A 210 -15.72 -2.64 -1.98
C PRO A 210 -14.45 -2.38 -1.15
N GLY A 211 -13.86 -1.16 -1.19
CA GLY A 211 -12.55 -0.81 -0.65
C GLY A 211 -11.40 -1.26 -1.56
N MET A 212 -10.25 -0.64 -1.41
CA MET A 212 -8.98 -1.03 -2.03
C MET A 212 -8.04 -1.49 -0.91
N PHE A 213 -7.48 -2.69 -1.02
CA PHE A 213 -6.68 -3.29 0.05
C PHE A 213 -5.22 -3.42 -0.34
N GLN A 214 -4.32 -3.19 0.63
CA GLN A 214 -2.89 -3.50 0.52
C GLN A 214 -2.51 -4.49 1.62
N ILE A 215 -2.18 -5.73 1.25
CA ILE A 215 -1.69 -6.76 2.18
C ILE A 215 -0.19 -6.55 2.37
N CYS A 216 0.23 -6.23 3.60
CA CYS A 216 1.60 -5.89 3.96
C CYS A 216 2.25 -7.08 4.67
N LEU A 217 3.23 -7.75 4.04
CA LEU A 217 3.83 -8.98 4.55
C LEU A 217 5.31 -8.82 4.90
N GLY A 218 5.72 -9.47 5.99
CA GLY A 218 7.12 -9.48 6.42
C GLY A 218 7.55 -8.28 7.26
N ILE A 219 6.62 -7.43 7.66
CA ILE A 219 6.85 -6.42 8.70
C ILE A 219 7.04 -7.15 10.04
N SER A 220 8.03 -6.73 10.83
CA SER A 220 8.30 -7.35 12.14
C SER A 220 7.03 -7.39 13.00
N TRP A 221 6.67 -8.59 13.45
CA TRP A 221 5.51 -8.92 14.30
C TRP A 221 4.13 -8.84 13.61
N GLY A 222 4.08 -8.51 12.30
CA GLY A 222 2.91 -8.69 11.46
C GLY A 222 2.89 -10.06 10.76
N GLN A 223 2.05 -10.23 9.75
CA GLN A 223 1.98 -11.47 8.96
C GLN A 223 3.30 -11.76 8.24
N PRO A 224 3.78 -13.01 8.28
CA PRO A 224 4.99 -13.39 7.55
C PRO A 224 4.80 -13.30 6.03
N ALA A 225 5.89 -13.01 5.31
CA ALA A 225 5.87 -13.00 3.85
C ALA A 225 5.98 -14.42 3.28
N THR A 226 4.89 -15.18 3.43
CA THR A 226 4.76 -16.56 2.91
C THR A 226 3.53 -16.69 2.01
N PRO A 227 3.52 -17.66 1.06
CA PRO A 227 2.35 -17.94 0.22
C PRO A 227 1.08 -18.23 1.02
N GLU A 228 1.20 -18.99 2.13
CA GLU A 228 0.08 -19.37 2.99
C GLU A 228 -0.54 -18.16 3.68
N ALA A 229 0.30 -17.27 4.23
CA ALA A 229 -0.18 -16.05 4.88
C ALA A 229 -0.90 -15.13 3.88
N MET A 230 -0.33 -14.94 2.69
CA MET A 230 -0.96 -14.15 1.63
C MET A 230 -2.30 -14.77 1.19
N ALA A 231 -2.35 -16.08 0.93
CA ALA A 231 -3.57 -16.76 0.53
C ALA A 231 -4.65 -16.67 1.61
N TYR A 232 -4.26 -16.84 2.88
CA TYR A 232 -5.18 -16.69 4.00
C TYR A 232 -5.78 -15.28 4.08
N MET A 233 -4.95 -14.25 4.04
CA MET A 233 -5.40 -12.86 4.08
C MET A 233 -6.30 -12.53 2.87
N ARG A 234 -5.89 -12.95 1.67
CA ARG A 234 -6.66 -12.74 0.44
C ARG A 234 -8.06 -13.37 0.52
N ASN A 235 -8.20 -14.56 1.10
CA ASN A 235 -9.48 -15.25 1.21
C ASN A 235 -10.46 -14.57 2.18
N LEU A 236 -10.00 -13.64 3.01
CA LEU A 236 -10.82 -12.84 3.93
C LEU A 236 -11.25 -11.50 3.32
N LEU A 237 -10.71 -11.09 2.18
CA LEU A 237 -11.10 -9.85 1.50
C LEU A 237 -12.54 -9.92 0.98
N PRO A 238 -13.23 -8.78 0.82
CA PRO A 238 -14.46 -8.74 0.06
C PRO A 238 -14.24 -9.25 -1.38
N PRO A 239 -15.12 -10.08 -1.95
CA PRO A 239 -14.87 -10.74 -3.24
C PRO A 239 -14.54 -9.82 -4.41
N GLU A 240 -15.14 -8.64 -4.45
CA GLU A 240 -14.98 -7.66 -5.54
C GLU A 240 -13.90 -6.61 -5.25
N ALA A 241 -13.20 -6.70 -4.11
CA ALA A 241 -12.22 -5.70 -3.73
C ALA A 241 -10.95 -5.82 -4.57
N PRO A 242 -10.49 -4.76 -5.24
CA PRO A 242 -9.14 -4.72 -5.78
C PRO A 242 -8.14 -4.79 -4.62
N TRP A 243 -7.11 -5.61 -4.79
CA TRP A 243 -6.14 -5.81 -3.74
C TRP A 243 -4.72 -5.87 -4.26
N PHE A 244 -3.83 -5.37 -3.44
CA PHE A 244 -2.40 -5.32 -3.65
C PHE A 244 -1.67 -6.10 -2.56
N ALA A 245 -0.44 -6.53 -2.83
CA ALA A 245 0.41 -7.08 -1.80
C ALA A 245 1.90 -6.81 -2.06
N PHE A 246 2.66 -6.76 -0.98
CA PHE A 246 4.13 -6.76 -1.03
C PHE A 246 4.74 -7.63 0.06
N GLY A 247 6.01 -7.96 -0.12
CA GLY A 247 6.85 -8.56 0.91
C GLY A 247 8.10 -7.72 1.14
N ILE A 248 8.48 -7.53 2.40
CA ILE A 248 9.66 -6.74 2.78
C ILE A 248 10.96 -7.41 2.35
N SER A 249 11.91 -6.61 1.87
CA SER A 249 13.30 -6.97 1.58
C SER A 249 13.40 -8.12 0.58
N LEU A 250 14.08 -9.22 0.92
CA LEU A 250 14.29 -10.38 0.04
C LEU A 250 12.99 -11.08 -0.40
N HIS A 251 11.87 -10.80 0.29
CA HIS A 251 10.56 -11.36 -0.05
C HIS A 251 9.82 -10.56 -1.14
N GLN A 252 10.31 -9.39 -1.56
CA GLN A 252 9.59 -8.54 -2.52
C GLN A 252 9.24 -9.29 -3.81
N PHE A 253 10.21 -9.86 -4.51
CA PHE A 253 9.94 -10.52 -5.79
C PHE A 253 9.23 -11.88 -5.69
N PRO A 254 9.53 -12.75 -4.71
CA PRO A 254 8.68 -13.91 -4.43
C PRO A 254 7.21 -13.54 -4.21
N MET A 255 6.94 -12.46 -3.46
CA MET A 255 5.57 -12.01 -3.22
C MET A 255 4.95 -11.31 -4.43
N VAL A 256 5.73 -10.68 -5.32
CA VAL A 256 5.21 -10.22 -6.63
C VAL A 256 4.61 -11.39 -7.41
N ALA A 257 5.36 -12.49 -7.59
CA ALA A 257 4.86 -13.67 -8.30
C ALA A 257 3.62 -14.26 -7.61
N GLN A 258 3.66 -14.42 -6.29
CA GLN A 258 2.53 -14.95 -5.52
C GLN A 258 1.28 -14.08 -5.61
N THR A 259 1.44 -12.76 -5.58
CA THR A 259 0.33 -11.80 -5.71
C THR A 259 -0.35 -11.95 -7.07
N VAL A 260 0.43 -12.03 -8.15
CA VAL A 260 -0.07 -12.20 -9.51
C VAL A 260 -0.82 -13.52 -9.64
N LEU A 261 -0.25 -14.63 -9.16
CA LEU A 261 -0.87 -15.96 -9.20
C LEU A 261 -2.19 -16.03 -8.42
N LEU A 262 -2.33 -15.26 -7.34
CA LEU A 262 -3.58 -15.19 -6.57
C LEU A 262 -4.59 -14.16 -7.08
N GLY A 263 -4.30 -13.47 -8.20
CA GLY A 263 -5.22 -12.53 -8.83
C GLY A 263 -5.11 -11.09 -8.33
N GLY A 264 -4.09 -10.75 -7.55
CA GLY A 264 -3.84 -9.41 -7.03
C GLY A 264 -2.89 -8.58 -7.88
N HIS A 265 -2.52 -7.42 -7.37
CA HIS A 265 -1.63 -6.42 -7.93
C HIS A 265 -0.39 -6.25 -7.05
N PRO A 266 0.84 -6.31 -7.57
CA PRO A 266 2.04 -6.19 -6.74
C PRO A 266 2.39 -4.73 -6.41
N ARG A 267 2.99 -4.55 -5.23
CA ARG A 267 3.74 -3.35 -4.86
C ARG A 267 5.23 -3.70 -4.77
N VAL A 268 6.08 -2.82 -5.30
CA VAL A 268 7.54 -2.87 -5.21
C VAL A 268 8.08 -1.48 -4.89
N GLY A 269 9.36 -1.36 -4.59
CA GLY A 269 10.02 -0.06 -4.41
C GLY A 269 11.07 -0.05 -3.33
N LEU A 270 11.87 1.03 -3.31
CA LEU A 270 12.98 1.24 -2.38
C LEU A 270 12.53 1.48 -0.93
N GLU A 271 11.26 1.76 -0.71
CA GLU A 271 10.65 1.78 0.62
C GLU A 271 10.70 0.40 1.27
N ASP A 272 10.30 -0.63 0.52
CA ASP A 272 10.09 -1.98 1.03
C ASP A 272 11.33 -2.86 0.88
N ASN A 273 12.18 -2.57 -0.13
CA ASN A 273 13.37 -3.36 -0.46
C ASN A 273 14.43 -2.54 -1.18
N ILE A 274 15.64 -2.55 -0.67
CA ILE A 274 16.78 -1.83 -1.26
C ILE A 274 17.67 -2.70 -2.18
N TYR A 275 17.28 -3.96 -2.46
CA TYR A 275 18.07 -4.90 -3.25
C TYR A 275 17.34 -5.33 -4.53
N LEU A 276 18.06 -5.33 -5.65
CA LEU A 276 17.57 -5.91 -6.90
C LEU A 276 17.71 -7.42 -6.92
N GLU A 277 18.80 -7.91 -6.35
CA GLU A 277 19.15 -9.33 -6.21
C GLU A 277 19.88 -9.55 -4.88
N LYS A 278 20.07 -10.80 -4.46
CA LYS A 278 20.79 -11.11 -3.23
C LYS A 278 22.20 -10.49 -3.27
N GLY A 279 22.46 -9.58 -2.32
CA GLY A 279 23.75 -8.90 -2.20
C GLY A 279 23.98 -7.76 -3.21
N LYS A 280 23.05 -7.47 -4.11
CA LYS A 280 23.17 -6.41 -5.11
C LYS A 280 22.12 -5.33 -4.86
N LEU A 281 22.55 -4.15 -4.47
CA LEU A 281 21.65 -3.01 -4.26
C LEU A 281 20.87 -2.67 -5.56
N ALA A 282 19.62 -2.28 -5.38
CA ALA A 282 18.82 -1.76 -6.49
C ALA A 282 19.33 -0.37 -6.90
N PRO A 283 19.60 -0.14 -8.19
CA PRO A 283 20.11 1.15 -8.66
C PRO A 283 19.02 2.23 -8.70
N SER A 284 17.75 1.84 -8.72
CA SER A 284 16.60 2.78 -8.77
C SER A 284 15.28 2.06 -8.47
N ASN A 285 14.22 2.83 -8.24
CA ASN A 285 12.85 2.34 -8.23
C ASN A 285 12.44 1.76 -9.59
N ALA A 286 12.83 2.40 -10.69
CA ALA A 286 12.57 1.92 -12.05
C ALA A 286 13.08 0.48 -12.26
N ALA A 287 14.28 0.15 -11.80
CA ALA A 287 14.82 -1.21 -11.92
C ALA A 287 14.02 -2.26 -11.15
N LEU A 288 13.44 -1.90 -10.00
CA LEU A 288 12.56 -2.78 -9.23
C LEU A 288 11.22 -2.98 -9.96
N VAL A 289 10.67 -1.92 -10.56
CA VAL A 289 9.45 -1.97 -11.38
C VAL A 289 9.65 -2.81 -12.64
N GLU A 290 10.75 -2.61 -13.37
CA GLU A 290 11.09 -3.41 -14.57
C GLU A 290 11.18 -4.91 -14.24
N LYS A 291 11.75 -5.25 -13.09
CA LYS A 291 11.83 -6.65 -12.66
C LYS A 291 10.45 -7.21 -12.31
N ALA A 292 9.59 -6.44 -11.66
CA ALA A 292 8.21 -6.83 -11.39
C ALA A 292 7.41 -7.02 -12.69
N ALA A 293 7.57 -6.10 -13.66
CA ALA A 293 6.93 -6.18 -14.97
C ALA A 293 7.32 -7.48 -15.71
N LYS A 294 8.61 -7.83 -15.71
CA LYS A 294 9.09 -9.10 -16.30
C LYS A 294 8.47 -10.33 -15.64
N ILE A 295 8.28 -10.32 -14.32
CA ILE A 295 7.62 -11.44 -13.61
C ILE A 295 6.17 -11.55 -14.06
N ILE A 296 5.44 -10.43 -14.16
CA ILE A 296 4.04 -10.41 -14.63
C ILE A 296 3.95 -10.99 -16.05
N GLU A 297 4.81 -10.55 -16.95
CA GLU A 297 4.86 -11.01 -18.35
C GLU A 297 5.20 -12.51 -18.48
N ILE A 298 6.16 -13.01 -17.69
CA ILE A 298 6.52 -14.43 -17.65
C ILE A 298 5.34 -15.31 -17.19
N LEU A 299 4.49 -14.77 -16.30
CA LEU A 299 3.28 -15.45 -15.83
C LEU A 299 2.11 -15.36 -16.83
N GLY A 300 2.28 -14.66 -17.96
CA GLY A 300 1.29 -14.55 -19.04
C GLY A 300 0.33 -13.37 -18.94
N ASP A 301 0.47 -12.54 -17.91
CA ASP A 301 -0.32 -11.32 -17.72
C ASP A 301 0.37 -10.09 -18.34
N VAL A 302 -0.32 -8.95 -18.38
CA VAL A 302 0.20 -7.66 -18.91
C VAL A 302 0.15 -6.58 -17.84
N VAL A 303 1.16 -5.70 -17.84
CA VAL A 303 1.19 -4.54 -16.96
C VAL A 303 0.11 -3.53 -17.38
N ALA A 304 -0.69 -3.08 -16.42
CA ALA A 304 -1.72 -2.06 -16.63
C ALA A 304 -1.10 -0.67 -16.76
N THR A 305 -1.56 0.11 -17.72
CA THR A 305 -1.27 1.54 -17.80
C THR A 305 -1.97 2.30 -16.65
N PRO A 306 -1.55 3.54 -16.33
CA PRO A 306 -2.26 4.37 -15.34
C PRO A 306 -3.75 4.57 -15.69
N ARG A 307 -4.08 4.73 -16.95
CA ARG A 307 -5.48 4.82 -17.42
C ARG A 307 -6.28 3.54 -17.12
N GLU A 308 -5.71 2.39 -17.39
CA GLU A 308 -6.33 1.09 -17.09
C GLU A 308 -6.44 0.87 -15.57
N ALA A 309 -5.43 1.29 -14.81
CA ALA A 309 -5.47 1.23 -13.35
C ALA A 309 -6.63 2.07 -12.78
N ARG A 310 -6.85 3.30 -13.31
CA ARG A 310 -8.02 4.11 -12.92
C ARG A 310 -9.34 3.38 -13.18
N GLN A 311 -9.47 2.71 -14.31
CA GLN A 311 -10.68 1.94 -14.64
C GLN A 311 -10.87 0.75 -13.69
N ILE A 312 -9.81 -0.03 -13.42
CA ILE A 312 -9.85 -1.18 -12.50
C ILE A 312 -10.23 -0.73 -11.09
N LEU A 313 -9.71 0.40 -10.64
CA LEU A 313 -9.96 0.96 -9.30
C LEU A 313 -11.27 1.76 -9.21
N GLY A 314 -11.97 1.99 -10.31
CA GLY A 314 -13.20 2.81 -10.32
C GLY A 314 -12.96 4.29 -10.00
N LEU A 315 -11.75 4.81 -10.27
CA LEU A 315 -11.40 6.22 -10.15
C LEU A 315 -11.89 7.01 -11.37
N ALA A 316 -12.23 8.28 -11.15
CA ALA A 316 -12.59 9.18 -12.25
C ALA A 316 -11.45 9.30 -13.26
N ALA A 317 -11.81 9.46 -14.54
CA ALA A 317 -10.83 9.81 -15.55
C ALA A 317 -10.21 11.18 -15.20
N THR A 318 -8.90 11.33 -15.41
CA THR A 318 -8.28 12.65 -15.37
C THR A 318 -8.89 13.49 -16.47
N ASN A 319 -9.47 14.63 -16.14
CA ASN A 319 -9.74 15.65 -17.15
C ASN A 319 -8.37 16.10 -17.67
N ALA A 320 -8.04 15.66 -18.89
CA ALA A 320 -6.84 16.09 -19.60
C ALA A 320 -6.90 17.59 -19.92
#